data_8b42d58dbaf727953a4700d4ec055a23
#
_entry.id   8b42d58dbaf727953a4700d4ec055a23
#
_cell.length_a   1.000
_cell.length_b   1.000
_cell.length_c   1.000
_cell.angle_alpha   90.00
_cell.angle_beta   90.00
_cell.angle_gamma   90.00
#
_symmetry.space_group_name_H-M   'P 1'
#
loop_
_entity.id
_entity.type
_entity.pdbx_description
1 polymer ?
#
loop_
_entity_poly.entity_id
_entity_poly.type
_entity_poly.pdbx_seq_one_letter_code
_entity_poly.pdbx_strand_id
1 'polypeptide(L)'
;MNRSTRFTMLALAAAATIATVPAPLRAQRDRERTRIDSTFAFDKGSWVDVSVASGEIVITGWTRPEAKVYASIERGWIDAQLSPHRITLQTRSDRGRSGDTRIEIMVPIGTRVQASSASGGIRITGTAGEVEAGSASGAIEVIDATDRITVRTVSGKLHAAKLRGRTRLGTTSGTLEAEDIVGDVTAGTVSGRITLTGVKSSHVSAETVSASVTYVGSIDPSGSYEFSTHSGNVHLEIPESSAADLFLETFSGRISSAFPITLQPGDISAMARHGKKMEFTIGKGGARITASTFSGNIIIDRGGHTDREEN
;
A
#
# COMPACT_ATOMS: atom_id res chain seq x y z
N MET A 1 4.76 0.15 103.43
CA MET A 1 4.22 1.39 102.87
C MET A 1 4.63 1.48 101.42
N ASN A 2 3.63 1.23 100.50
CA ASN A 2 3.79 1.09 99.09
C ASN A 2 3.89 2.43 98.40
N ARG A 3 4.80 2.53 97.46
CA ARG A 3 4.77 3.54 96.39
C ARG A 3 4.89 2.84 95.01
N SER A 4 3.78 2.76 94.36
CA SER A 4 3.63 2.28 92.96
C SER A 4 4.05 3.36 92.02
N THR A 5 5.06 3.06 91.18
CA THR A 5 5.49 3.89 90.06
C THR A 5 4.86 3.40 88.82
N ARG A 6 4.00 4.22 88.21
CA ARG A 6 3.36 3.94 86.86
C ARG A 6 4.34 4.31 85.79
N PHE A 7 4.77 3.31 84.97
CA PHE A 7 5.45 3.52 83.69
C PHE A 7 4.39 3.67 82.59
N THR A 8 4.39 4.84 81.95
CA THR A 8 3.60 5.12 80.82
C THR A 8 4.42 4.70 79.59
N MET A 9 3.98 3.63 78.90
CA MET A 9 4.54 3.25 77.55
C MET A 9 3.91 4.09 76.48
N LEU A 10 4.76 4.88 75.78
CA LEU A 10 4.43 5.61 74.58
C LEU A 10 4.58 4.65 73.43
N ALA A 11 3.43 4.23 72.78
CA ALA A 11 3.45 3.41 71.59
C ALA A 11 3.68 4.29 70.33
N LEU A 12 4.85 4.16 69.74
CA LEU A 12 5.18 4.81 68.49
C LEU A 12 4.61 3.95 67.34
N ALA A 13 3.50 4.40 66.74
CA ALA A 13 2.92 3.75 65.50
C ALA A 13 3.74 4.18 64.27
N ALA A 14 4.61 3.32 63.78
CA ALA A 14 5.26 3.47 62.49
C ALA A 14 4.27 3.13 61.38
N ALA A 15 3.75 4.13 60.69
CA ALA A 15 2.99 3.96 59.46
C ALA A 15 3.92 3.53 58.33
N ALA A 16 3.93 2.25 57.97
CA ALA A 16 4.61 1.75 56.79
C ALA A 16 3.76 2.10 55.56
N THR A 17 4.16 3.14 54.83
CA THR A 17 3.65 3.40 53.49
C THR A 17 4.15 2.33 52.53
N ILE A 18 3.30 1.37 52.20
CA ILE A 18 3.56 0.41 51.11
C ILE A 18 3.47 1.18 49.81
N ALA A 19 4.61 1.53 49.25
CA ALA A 19 4.71 1.99 47.87
C ALA A 19 4.38 0.80 46.97
N THR A 20 3.17 0.78 46.40
CA THR A 20 2.81 -0.16 45.33
C THR A 20 3.59 0.22 44.10
N VAL A 21 4.73 -0.43 43.90
CA VAL A 21 5.44 -0.42 42.60
C VAL A 21 4.48 -1.06 41.59
N PRO A 22 4.10 -0.37 40.51
CA PRO A 22 3.31 -1.00 39.46
C PRO A 22 4.13 -2.16 38.91
N ALA A 23 3.60 -3.37 39.02
CA ALA A 23 4.21 -4.56 38.43
C ALA A 23 4.38 -4.31 36.93
N PRO A 24 5.53 -4.67 36.32
CA PRO A 24 5.68 -4.58 34.88
C PRO A 24 4.58 -5.43 34.25
N LEU A 25 3.81 -4.82 33.32
CA LEU A 25 2.85 -5.54 32.49
C LEU A 25 3.64 -6.66 31.78
N ARG A 26 3.60 -7.86 32.34
CA ARG A 26 4.07 -9.04 31.63
C ARG A 26 3.21 -9.13 30.39
N ALA A 27 3.86 -9.12 29.21
CA ALA A 27 3.24 -9.44 27.95
C ALA A 27 2.46 -10.75 28.12
N GLN A 28 1.14 -10.64 28.22
CA GLN A 28 0.27 -11.77 28.49
C GLN A 28 0.21 -12.54 27.18
N ARG A 29 0.92 -13.66 27.13
CA ARG A 29 0.79 -14.62 26.03
C ARG A 29 -0.59 -15.29 26.17
N ASP A 30 -1.59 -14.65 25.59
CA ASP A 30 -2.92 -15.24 25.46
C ASP A 30 -2.87 -16.27 24.32
N ARG A 31 -2.50 -17.47 24.66
CA ARG A 31 -2.55 -18.60 23.77
C ARG A 31 -3.99 -19.09 23.65
N GLU A 32 -4.46 -19.29 22.41
CA GLU A 32 -5.73 -19.95 22.07
C GLU A 32 -7.01 -19.15 22.35
N ARG A 33 -7.16 -17.98 21.77
CA ARG A 33 -8.41 -17.22 21.83
C ARG A 33 -9.18 -17.32 20.52
N THR A 34 -10.48 -17.54 20.60
CA THR A 34 -11.41 -17.43 19.46
C THR A 34 -11.91 -16.00 19.27
N ARG A 35 -11.77 -15.15 20.29
CA ARG A 35 -12.15 -13.73 20.27
C ARG A 35 -11.23 -12.89 21.12
N ILE A 36 -10.85 -11.74 20.59
CA ILE A 36 -10.09 -10.69 21.26
C ILE A 36 -10.86 -9.38 21.13
N ASP A 37 -10.95 -8.64 22.23
CA ASP A 37 -11.45 -7.27 22.27
C ASP A 37 -10.62 -6.54 23.30
N SER A 38 -9.70 -5.70 22.86
CA SER A 38 -8.70 -5.07 23.74
C SER A 38 -8.40 -3.65 23.28
N THR A 39 -8.28 -2.74 24.24
CA THR A 39 -7.82 -1.37 24.02
C THR A 39 -6.68 -1.10 24.98
N PHE A 40 -5.56 -0.56 24.49
CA PHE A 40 -4.37 -0.28 25.29
C PHE A 40 -3.54 0.84 24.67
N ALA A 41 -2.68 1.48 25.49
CA ALA A 41 -1.78 2.51 25.02
C ALA A 41 -0.83 1.94 23.94
N PHE A 42 -0.70 2.67 22.83
CA PHE A 42 0.11 2.25 21.70
C PHE A 42 0.85 3.45 21.12
N ASP A 43 2.15 3.33 20.98
CA ASP A 43 3.02 4.42 20.59
C ASP A 43 3.01 4.66 19.07
N LYS A 44 3.22 5.92 18.67
CA LYS A 44 3.45 6.27 17.26
C LYS A 44 4.72 5.58 16.76
N GLY A 45 4.70 5.16 15.48
CA GLY A 45 5.83 4.46 14.86
C GLY A 45 5.97 2.99 15.28
N SER A 46 5.05 2.49 16.09
CA SER A 46 4.97 1.09 16.47
C SER A 46 4.58 0.18 15.29
N TRP A 47 4.62 -1.11 15.54
CA TRP A 47 4.49 -2.12 14.49
C TRP A 47 3.23 -2.97 14.67
N VAL A 48 2.47 -3.14 13.58
CA VAL A 48 1.36 -4.09 13.48
C VAL A 48 1.70 -5.17 12.49
N ASP A 49 1.64 -6.44 12.90
CA ASP A 49 1.89 -7.62 12.10
C ASP A 49 0.69 -8.57 12.20
N VAL A 50 -0.03 -8.74 11.10
CA VAL A 50 -1.24 -9.56 11.04
C VAL A 50 -1.13 -10.59 9.94
N SER A 51 -1.33 -11.85 10.31
CA SER A 51 -1.33 -12.96 9.35
C SER A 51 -2.55 -13.86 9.53
N VAL A 52 -3.37 -13.97 8.49
CA VAL A 52 -4.58 -14.79 8.50
C VAL A 52 -4.57 -15.82 7.36
N ALA A 53 -5.19 -16.97 7.61
CA ALA A 53 -5.40 -17.96 6.57
C ALA A 53 -6.61 -17.61 5.68
N SER A 54 -7.72 -17.16 6.29
CA SER A 54 -8.93 -16.71 5.57
C SER A 54 -9.69 -15.66 6.38
N GLY A 55 -10.45 -14.81 5.70
CA GLY A 55 -11.25 -13.77 6.33
C GLY A 55 -10.80 -12.36 5.99
N GLU A 56 -11.24 -11.40 6.75
CA GLU A 56 -11.03 -9.97 6.48
C GLU A 56 -10.10 -9.33 7.51
N ILE A 57 -9.15 -8.54 7.03
CA ILE A 57 -8.28 -7.68 7.84
C ILE A 57 -8.63 -6.23 7.53
N VAL A 58 -9.03 -5.47 8.54
CA VAL A 58 -9.29 -4.03 8.45
C VAL A 58 -8.40 -3.30 9.45
N ILE A 59 -7.53 -2.41 8.95
CA ILE A 59 -6.65 -1.60 9.79
C ILE A 59 -6.89 -0.14 9.49
N THR A 60 -7.23 0.63 10.53
CA THR A 60 -7.57 2.04 10.40
C THR A 60 -6.68 2.90 11.30
N GLY A 61 -6.07 3.92 10.72
CA GLY A 61 -5.34 4.94 11.44
C GLY A 61 -6.28 5.92 12.14
N TRP A 62 -5.94 6.33 13.37
CA TRP A 62 -6.66 7.36 14.12
C TRP A 62 -5.71 8.28 14.89
N THR A 63 -6.25 9.34 15.47
CA THR A 63 -5.43 10.35 16.18
C THR A 63 -5.17 10.04 17.65
N ARG A 64 -5.74 8.96 18.21
CA ARG A 64 -5.61 8.58 19.61
C ARG A 64 -4.29 7.85 19.87
N PRO A 65 -3.62 8.05 21.03
CA PRO A 65 -2.40 7.34 21.39
C PRO A 65 -2.69 5.96 22.00
N GLU A 66 -3.56 5.20 21.40
CA GLU A 66 -4.00 3.88 21.83
C GLU A 66 -4.27 2.98 20.62
N ALA A 67 -4.21 1.69 20.80
CA ALA A 67 -4.68 0.72 19.84
C ALA A 67 -5.95 0.05 20.35
N LYS A 68 -6.91 -0.14 19.44
CA LYS A 68 -8.07 -0.98 19.67
C LYS A 68 -8.01 -2.17 18.72
N VAL A 69 -8.06 -3.37 19.28
CA VAL A 69 -7.95 -4.63 18.56
C VAL A 69 -9.22 -5.43 18.79
N TYR A 70 -9.96 -5.68 17.73
CA TYR A 70 -11.03 -6.66 17.70
C TYR A 70 -10.63 -7.77 16.73
N ALA A 71 -10.68 -9.02 17.19
CA ALA A 71 -10.40 -10.16 16.35
C ALA A 71 -11.32 -11.32 16.73
N SER A 72 -11.86 -12.03 15.76
CA SER A 72 -12.69 -13.20 15.95
C SER A 72 -12.40 -14.24 14.87
N ILE A 73 -12.49 -15.50 15.23
CA ILE A 73 -12.35 -16.64 14.32
C ILE A 73 -13.41 -17.69 14.62
N GLU A 74 -14.04 -18.24 13.60
CA GLU A 74 -15.09 -19.26 13.75
C GLU A 74 -14.52 -20.64 14.13
N ARG A 75 -13.37 -21.00 13.55
CA ARG A 75 -12.67 -22.29 13.78
C ARG A 75 -11.18 -22.10 13.82
N GLY A 76 -10.55 -22.61 14.87
CA GLY A 76 -9.15 -22.40 15.17
C GLY A 76 -8.97 -21.44 16.35
N TRP A 77 -7.82 -20.82 16.42
CA TRP A 77 -7.49 -19.83 17.46
C TRP A 77 -6.62 -18.71 16.91
N ILE A 78 -6.58 -17.63 17.62
CA ILE A 78 -5.76 -16.47 17.33
C ILE A 78 -4.61 -16.45 18.33
N ASP A 79 -3.38 -16.58 17.83
CA ASP A 79 -2.17 -16.30 18.61
C ASP A 79 -1.94 -14.79 18.59
N ALA A 80 -2.05 -14.16 19.75
CA ALA A 80 -1.99 -12.73 19.88
C ALA A 80 -0.87 -12.30 20.86
N GLN A 81 -0.07 -11.36 20.43
CA GLN A 81 0.90 -10.66 21.26
C GLN A 81 0.60 -9.16 21.18
N LEU A 82 0.09 -8.62 22.27
CA LEU A 82 -0.29 -7.22 22.35
C LEU A 82 0.66 -6.50 23.32
N SER A 83 1.32 -5.47 22.83
CA SER A 83 2.23 -4.63 23.60
C SER A 83 2.16 -3.18 23.14
N PRO A 84 2.62 -2.20 23.91
CA PRO A 84 2.60 -0.79 23.52
C PRO A 84 3.37 -0.46 22.25
N HIS A 85 4.32 -1.32 21.84
CA HIS A 85 5.19 -1.09 20.69
C HIS A 85 4.94 -2.07 19.53
N ARG A 86 4.19 -3.15 19.77
CA ARG A 86 3.94 -4.17 18.76
C ARG A 86 2.64 -4.93 18.99
N ILE A 87 1.88 -5.06 17.93
CA ILE A 87 0.73 -5.96 17.81
C ILE A 87 1.12 -7.07 16.85
N THR A 88 1.01 -8.32 17.27
CA THR A 88 1.17 -9.48 16.38
C THR A 88 -0.06 -10.36 16.53
N LEU A 89 -0.76 -10.61 15.42
CA LEU A 89 -1.92 -11.49 15.36
C LEU A 89 -1.70 -12.54 14.27
N GLN A 90 -1.77 -13.80 14.66
CA GLN A 90 -1.67 -14.92 13.72
C GLN A 90 -2.82 -15.90 13.93
N THR A 91 -3.52 -16.25 12.86
CA THR A 91 -4.54 -17.30 12.94
C THR A 91 -3.91 -18.68 12.78
N ARG A 92 -4.35 -19.62 13.61
CA ARG A 92 -3.93 -21.01 13.56
C ARG A 92 -5.16 -21.90 13.56
N SER A 93 -5.07 -23.04 12.89
CA SER A 93 -6.15 -24.03 12.85
C SER A 93 -5.62 -25.43 13.06
N ASP A 94 -6.43 -26.27 13.70
CA ASP A 94 -6.22 -27.70 13.70
C ASP A 94 -6.63 -28.29 12.34
N ARG A 95 -5.85 -29.22 11.83
CA ARG A 95 -6.16 -29.98 10.60
C ARG A 95 -6.31 -29.15 9.32
N GLY A 96 -5.67 -27.97 9.21
CA GLY A 96 -5.57 -27.21 7.96
C GLY A 96 -6.86 -26.55 7.47
N ARG A 97 -7.93 -26.50 8.28
CA ARG A 97 -9.16 -25.78 7.98
C ARG A 97 -9.36 -24.65 8.97
N SER A 98 -9.01 -23.44 8.58
CA SER A 98 -9.34 -22.21 9.30
C SER A 98 -10.78 -21.85 9.01
N GLY A 99 -11.53 -21.42 10.04
CA GLY A 99 -12.81 -20.76 9.86
C GLY A 99 -12.63 -19.34 9.36
N ASP A 100 -13.74 -18.68 9.06
CA ASP A 100 -13.72 -17.28 8.69
C ASP A 100 -13.19 -16.42 9.85
N THR A 101 -12.34 -15.47 9.52
CA THR A 101 -11.67 -14.61 10.50
C THR A 101 -12.00 -13.16 10.20
N ARG A 102 -12.34 -12.40 11.24
CA ARG A 102 -12.50 -10.96 11.16
C ARG A 102 -11.55 -10.27 12.13
N ILE A 103 -10.68 -9.44 11.59
CA ILE A 103 -9.72 -8.63 12.38
C ILE A 103 -9.93 -7.17 12.04
N GLU A 104 -10.24 -6.38 13.08
CA GLU A 104 -10.36 -4.93 13.00
C GLU A 104 -9.39 -4.30 13.99
N ILE A 105 -8.50 -3.45 13.49
CA ILE A 105 -7.48 -2.80 14.32
C ILE A 105 -7.53 -1.30 14.06
N MET A 106 -7.63 -0.51 15.11
CA MET A 106 -7.46 0.93 15.07
C MET A 106 -6.13 1.28 15.75
N VAL A 107 -5.28 2.05 15.07
CA VAL A 107 -3.92 2.39 15.54
C VAL A 107 -3.60 3.86 15.33
N PRO A 108 -2.66 4.43 16.09
CA PRO A 108 -2.21 5.80 15.88
C PRO A 108 -1.65 6.01 14.47
N ILE A 109 -1.91 7.18 13.90
CA ILE A 109 -1.29 7.61 12.64
C ILE A 109 0.24 7.57 12.77
N GLY A 110 0.93 7.04 11.74
CA GLY A 110 2.38 6.79 11.74
C GLY A 110 2.76 5.37 12.13
N THR A 111 1.78 4.49 12.38
CA THR A 111 2.03 3.07 12.67
C THR A 111 2.45 2.34 11.39
N ARG A 112 3.46 1.48 11.51
CA ARG A 112 3.91 0.58 10.44
C ARG A 112 3.03 -0.66 10.42
N VAL A 113 2.59 -1.05 9.23
CA VAL A 113 1.65 -2.15 9.06
C VAL A 113 2.22 -3.21 8.14
N GLN A 114 2.24 -4.44 8.61
CA GLN A 114 2.45 -5.63 7.80
C GLN A 114 1.20 -6.52 7.90
N ALA A 115 0.52 -6.76 6.79
CA ALA A 115 -0.69 -7.56 6.75
C ALA A 115 -0.61 -8.63 5.67
N SER A 116 -0.91 -9.87 6.01
CA SER A 116 -0.88 -10.99 5.08
C SER A 116 -2.12 -11.87 5.20
N SER A 117 -2.64 -12.30 4.05
CA SER A 117 -3.78 -13.22 3.97
C SER A 117 -3.54 -14.28 2.92
N ALA A 118 -3.93 -15.52 3.17
CA ALA A 118 -3.93 -16.52 2.10
C ALA A 118 -5.21 -16.41 1.26
N SER A 119 -6.37 -16.22 1.90
CA SER A 119 -7.66 -16.09 1.21
C SER A 119 -8.55 -15.13 1.96
N GLY A 120 -8.55 -13.89 1.57
CA GLY A 120 -9.35 -12.87 2.21
C GLY A 120 -8.90 -11.45 1.90
N GLY A 121 -9.80 -10.51 2.15
CA GLY A 121 -9.55 -9.10 1.89
C GLY A 121 -8.64 -8.44 2.92
N ILE A 122 -7.86 -7.47 2.48
CA ILE A 122 -7.07 -6.59 3.35
C ILE A 122 -7.46 -5.16 3.03
N ARG A 123 -7.88 -4.40 4.03
CA ARG A 123 -8.14 -2.97 3.92
C ARG A 123 -7.34 -2.20 4.95
N ILE A 124 -6.51 -1.26 4.48
CA ILE A 124 -5.66 -0.41 5.32
C ILE A 124 -5.98 1.03 4.96
N THR A 125 -6.38 1.83 5.94
CA THR A 125 -6.82 3.20 5.70
C THR A 125 -6.24 4.17 6.74
N GLY A 126 -5.68 5.30 6.28
CA GLY A 126 -5.29 6.41 7.16
C GLY A 126 -4.13 6.13 8.12
N THR A 127 -3.33 5.11 7.86
CA THR A 127 -2.21 4.78 8.75
C THR A 127 -1.06 5.77 8.66
N ALA A 128 -0.92 6.46 7.53
CA ALA A 128 0.15 7.42 7.25
C ALA A 128 1.54 6.95 7.72
N GLY A 129 1.82 5.67 7.54
CA GLY A 129 3.07 4.99 7.86
C GLY A 129 3.46 3.99 6.78
N GLU A 130 4.56 3.27 6.98
CA GLU A 130 5.01 2.21 6.07
C GLU A 130 3.96 1.08 6.04
N VAL A 131 3.62 0.63 4.83
CA VAL A 131 2.63 -0.43 4.61
C VAL A 131 3.22 -1.55 3.76
N GLU A 132 3.18 -2.76 4.27
CA GLU A 132 3.40 -3.99 3.51
C GLU A 132 2.15 -4.87 3.58
N ALA A 133 1.49 -5.08 2.44
CA ALA A 133 0.28 -5.89 2.38
C ALA A 133 0.39 -6.98 1.31
N GLY A 134 0.02 -8.20 1.67
CA GLY A 134 0.10 -9.35 0.77
C GLY A 134 -1.09 -10.29 0.86
N SER A 135 -1.63 -10.72 -0.29
CA SER A 135 -2.67 -11.75 -0.35
C SER A 135 -2.41 -12.76 -1.46
N ALA A 136 -2.79 -14.02 -1.26
CA ALA A 136 -2.77 -14.96 -2.37
C ALA A 136 -4.06 -14.86 -3.21
N SER A 137 -5.23 -14.78 -2.58
CA SER A 137 -6.51 -14.77 -3.29
C SER A 137 -7.50 -13.78 -2.71
N GLY A 138 -7.09 -12.57 -2.43
CA GLY A 138 -7.98 -11.56 -1.88
C GLY A 138 -7.75 -10.18 -2.47
N ALA A 139 -8.77 -9.37 -2.43
CA ALA A 139 -8.63 -7.97 -2.77
C ALA A 139 -7.83 -7.24 -1.69
N ILE A 140 -6.97 -6.33 -2.12
CA ILE A 140 -6.21 -5.47 -1.21
C ILE A 140 -6.56 -4.03 -1.54
N GLU A 141 -6.92 -3.28 -0.52
CA GLU A 141 -7.21 -1.85 -0.58
C GLU A 141 -6.31 -1.11 0.41
N VAL A 142 -5.53 -0.14 -0.09
CA VAL A 142 -4.68 0.72 0.73
C VAL A 142 -4.97 2.16 0.40
N ILE A 143 -5.43 2.91 1.39
CA ILE A 143 -5.81 4.31 1.23
C ILE A 143 -5.09 5.15 2.29
N ASP A 144 -4.52 6.29 1.87
CA ASP A 144 -3.85 7.26 2.72
C ASP A 144 -2.72 6.65 3.56
N ALA A 145 -1.70 6.19 2.84
CA ALA A 145 -0.44 5.68 3.40
C ALA A 145 0.75 6.51 2.91
N THR A 146 1.82 6.51 3.70
CA THR A 146 3.03 7.28 3.39
C THR A 146 4.28 6.44 3.52
N ASP A 147 5.42 6.98 3.03
CA ASP A 147 6.74 6.38 3.14
C ASP A 147 7.01 5.28 2.11
N ARG A 148 7.01 4.07 2.55
CA ARG A 148 7.21 2.90 1.71
C ARG A 148 5.95 2.06 1.70
N ILE A 149 5.34 1.94 0.55
CA ILE A 149 4.13 1.16 0.36
C ILE A 149 4.45 0.00 -0.58
N THR A 150 4.29 -1.23 -0.09
CA THR A 150 4.48 -2.44 -0.90
C THR A 150 3.23 -3.29 -0.79
N VAL A 151 2.53 -3.46 -1.91
CA VAL A 151 1.29 -4.24 -1.96
C VAL A 151 1.39 -5.31 -3.03
N ARG A 152 1.13 -6.56 -2.67
CA ARG A 152 1.20 -7.69 -3.58
C ARG A 152 0.01 -8.62 -3.43
N THR A 153 -0.54 -9.05 -4.55
CA THR A 153 -1.53 -10.13 -4.57
C THR A 153 -1.25 -11.10 -5.71
N VAL A 154 -1.73 -12.32 -5.63
CA VAL A 154 -1.61 -13.25 -6.76
C VAL A 154 -2.86 -13.16 -7.63
N SER A 155 -4.06 -13.29 -7.04
CA SER A 155 -5.32 -13.34 -7.79
C SER A 155 -6.38 -12.44 -7.16
N GLY A 156 -6.11 -11.18 -7.00
CA GLY A 156 -7.06 -10.24 -6.40
C GLY A 156 -6.99 -8.86 -7.04
N LYS A 157 -8.06 -8.10 -6.87
CA LYS A 157 -8.04 -6.68 -7.19
C LYS A 157 -7.14 -5.95 -6.19
N LEU A 158 -6.24 -5.13 -6.71
CA LEU A 158 -5.43 -4.23 -5.92
C LEU A 158 -5.90 -2.80 -6.18
N HIS A 159 -6.34 -2.12 -5.13
CA HIS A 159 -6.72 -0.72 -5.17
C HIS A 159 -5.86 0.07 -4.20
N ALA A 160 -5.22 1.11 -4.70
CA ALA A 160 -4.30 1.93 -3.94
C ALA A 160 -4.61 3.41 -4.21
N ALA A 161 -4.93 4.18 -3.16
CA ALA A 161 -5.32 5.57 -3.34
C ALA A 161 -4.68 6.51 -2.32
N LYS A 162 -4.41 7.76 -2.71
CA LYS A 162 -3.86 8.82 -1.86
C LYS A 162 -2.55 8.45 -1.17
N LEU A 163 -1.65 7.85 -1.93
CA LEU A 163 -0.36 7.39 -1.42
C LEU A 163 0.74 8.45 -1.61
N ARG A 164 1.67 8.52 -0.66
CA ARG A 164 2.80 9.44 -0.71
C ARG A 164 4.11 8.71 -0.41
N GLY A 165 5.09 8.82 -1.31
CA GLY A 165 6.41 8.19 -1.16
C GLY A 165 6.66 7.11 -2.20
N ARG A 166 7.42 6.09 -1.84
CA ARG A 166 7.79 5.02 -2.77
C ARG A 166 6.75 3.91 -2.76
N THR A 167 6.03 3.77 -3.85
CA THR A 167 4.93 2.81 -4.01
C THR A 167 5.32 1.67 -4.95
N ARG A 168 5.20 0.43 -4.49
CA ARG A 168 5.36 -0.79 -5.29
C ARG A 168 4.10 -1.63 -5.22
N LEU A 169 3.47 -1.81 -6.37
CA LEU A 169 2.22 -2.54 -6.51
C LEU A 169 2.41 -3.72 -7.46
N GLY A 170 1.98 -4.90 -7.06
CA GLY A 170 2.16 -6.10 -7.87
C GLY A 170 1.00 -7.07 -7.78
N THR A 171 0.61 -7.64 -8.92
CA THR A 171 -0.34 -8.74 -8.96
C THR A 171 0.06 -9.74 -10.05
N THR A 172 -0.43 -10.98 -9.98
CA THR A 172 -0.21 -11.93 -11.08
C THR A 172 -1.39 -11.91 -12.03
N SER A 173 -2.62 -12.03 -11.52
CA SER A 173 -3.82 -12.16 -12.36
C SER A 173 -4.95 -11.23 -11.93
N GLY A 174 -4.65 -10.13 -11.31
CA GLY A 174 -5.64 -9.17 -10.82
C GLY A 174 -5.56 -7.82 -11.51
N THR A 175 -6.61 -7.05 -11.42
CA THR A 175 -6.61 -5.64 -11.84
C THR A 175 -5.88 -4.81 -10.79
N LEU A 176 -5.01 -3.93 -11.25
CA LEU A 176 -4.28 -2.96 -10.43
C LEU A 176 -4.80 -1.56 -10.76
N GLU A 177 -5.40 -0.93 -9.78
CA GLU A 177 -5.89 0.45 -9.85
C GLU A 177 -5.16 1.30 -8.81
N ALA A 178 -4.56 2.38 -9.24
CA ALA A 178 -3.83 3.27 -8.37
C ALA A 178 -4.19 4.72 -8.67
N GLU A 179 -4.60 5.45 -7.62
CA GLU A 179 -5.17 6.79 -7.75
C GLU A 179 -4.46 7.78 -6.80
N ASP A 180 -4.24 9.01 -7.26
CA ASP A 180 -3.69 10.10 -6.45
C ASP A 180 -2.38 9.75 -5.74
N ILE A 181 -1.39 9.30 -6.50
CA ILE A 181 -0.08 8.94 -5.95
C ILE A 181 0.91 10.09 -6.12
N VAL A 182 1.61 10.42 -5.05
CA VAL A 182 2.71 11.40 -5.04
C VAL A 182 4.01 10.69 -4.66
N GLY A 183 4.98 10.63 -5.58
CA GLY A 183 6.28 9.97 -5.41
C GLY A 183 6.48 8.81 -6.38
N ASP A 184 7.55 8.02 -6.18
CA ASP A 184 7.95 6.97 -7.12
C ASP A 184 6.94 5.83 -7.18
N VAL A 185 6.59 5.40 -8.39
CA VAL A 185 5.61 4.33 -8.63
C VAL A 185 6.22 3.21 -9.45
N THR A 186 6.11 2.00 -8.95
CA THR A 186 6.39 0.78 -9.70
C THR A 186 5.16 -0.13 -9.64
N ALA A 187 4.56 -0.41 -10.79
CA ALA A 187 3.37 -1.26 -10.91
C ALA A 187 3.65 -2.42 -11.86
N GLY A 188 3.37 -3.65 -11.43
CA GLY A 188 3.62 -4.83 -12.24
C GLY A 188 2.51 -5.87 -12.18
N THR A 189 2.21 -6.49 -13.32
CA THR A 189 1.29 -7.63 -13.37
C THR A 189 1.67 -8.60 -14.48
N VAL A 190 1.14 -9.81 -14.46
CA VAL A 190 1.31 -10.74 -15.58
C VAL A 190 0.09 -10.68 -16.50
N SER A 191 -1.11 -10.81 -15.96
CA SER A 191 -2.35 -10.90 -16.77
C SER A 191 -3.44 -9.93 -16.31
N GLY A 192 -3.08 -8.84 -15.68
CA GLY A 192 -4.02 -7.84 -15.18
C GLY A 192 -3.86 -6.49 -15.87
N ARG A 193 -4.95 -5.74 -15.91
CA ARG A 193 -4.89 -4.34 -16.34
C ARG A 193 -4.23 -3.48 -15.25
N ILE A 194 -3.38 -2.56 -15.67
CA ILE A 194 -2.81 -1.51 -14.82
C ILE A 194 -3.47 -0.19 -15.19
N THR A 195 -4.05 0.48 -14.20
CA THR A 195 -4.60 1.83 -14.34
C THR A 195 -3.97 2.72 -13.28
N LEU A 196 -3.25 3.74 -13.70
CA LEU A 196 -2.61 4.74 -12.86
C LEU A 196 -3.24 6.10 -13.17
N THR A 197 -3.94 6.70 -12.21
CA THR A 197 -4.67 7.97 -12.39
C THR A 197 -4.23 8.99 -11.35
N GLY A 198 -4.09 10.25 -11.74
CA GLY A 198 -3.72 11.34 -10.82
C GLY A 198 -2.30 11.21 -10.26
N VAL A 199 -1.39 10.56 -10.98
CA VAL A 199 -0.02 10.33 -10.50
C VAL A 199 0.83 11.57 -10.68
N LYS A 200 1.49 11.98 -9.60
CA LYS A 200 2.49 13.06 -9.55
C LYS A 200 3.84 12.48 -9.13
N SER A 201 4.66 12.15 -10.10
CA SER A 201 5.91 11.41 -9.89
C SER A 201 6.97 11.88 -10.87
N SER A 202 8.23 11.76 -10.46
CA SER A 202 9.39 11.85 -11.36
C SER A 202 9.85 10.48 -11.88
N HIS A 203 9.36 9.36 -11.27
CA HIS A 203 9.74 8.01 -11.69
C HIS A 203 8.51 7.09 -11.67
N VAL A 204 8.08 6.69 -12.86
CA VAL A 204 6.98 5.73 -13.03
C VAL A 204 7.45 4.56 -13.87
N SER A 205 7.23 3.34 -13.38
CA SER A 205 7.43 2.12 -14.15
C SER A 205 6.17 1.26 -14.07
N ALA A 206 5.55 0.94 -15.19
CA ALA A 206 4.38 0.08 -15.26
C ALA A 206 4.57 -1.01 -16.30
N GLU A 207 4.52 -2.26 -15.85
CA GLU A 207 4.83 -3.42 -16.70
C GLU A 207 3.73 -4.49 -16.60
N THR A 208 3.33 -5.02 -17.75
CA THR A 208 2.43 -6.18 -17.82
C THR A 208 2.83 -7.13 -18.93
N VAL A 209 2.42 -8.38 -18.87
CA VAL A 209 2.64 -9.30 -19.98
C VAL A 209 1.44 -9.35 -20.92
N SER A 210 0.25 -9.55 -20.41
CA SER A 210 -0.94 -9.81 -21.26
C SER A 210 -2.11 -8.90 -20.90
N ALA A 211 -1.90 -7.60 -20.83
CA ALA A 211 -3.00 -6.65 -20.60
C ALA A 211 -2.60 -5.23 -20.99
N SER A 212 -3.54 -4.30 -20.84
CA SER A 212 -3.29 -2.90 -21.12
C SER A 212 -2.76 -2.15 -19.91
N VAL A 213 -1.90 -1.17 -20.19
CA VAL A 213 -1.44 -0.16 -19.23
C VAL A 213 -2.10 1.17 -19.59
N THR A 214 -2.74 1.79 -18.62
CA THR A 214 -3.30 3.15 -18.73
C THR A 214 -2.64 4.05 -17.72
N TYR A 215 -2.13 5.17 -18.15
CA TYR A 215 -1.55 6.21 -17.32
C TYR A 215 -2.23 7.54 -17.59
N VAL A 216 -2.74 8.16 -16.53
CA VAL A 216 -3.31 9.51 -16.54
C VAL A 216 -2.63 10.31 -15.44
N GLY A 217 -1.77 11.25 -15.81
CA GLY A 217 -0.99 11.94 -14.78
C GLY A 217 -0.12 13.08 -15.32
N SER A 218 0.49 13.80 -14.39
CA SER A 218 1.44 14.86 -14.73
C SER A 218 2.80 14.28 -15.13
N ILE A 219 3.53 15.01 -15.95
CA ILE A 219 4.91 14.71 -16.32
C ILE A 219 5.84 15.74 -15.68
N ASP A 220 6.74 15.26 -14.82
CA ASP A 220 7.83 16.07 -14.28
C ASP A 220 8.86 16.28 -15.40
N PRO A 221 9.32 17.52 -15.72
CA PRO A 221 10.27 17.77 -16.79
C PRO A 221 11.62 17.05 -16.67
N SER A 222 11.99 16.61 -15.49
CA SER A 222 13.22 15.83 -15.23
C SER A 222 12.93 14.33 -14.99
N GLY A 223 11.70 13.91 -15.20
CA GLY A 223 11.22 12.58 -14.88
C GLY A 223 11.57 11.49 -15.90
N SER A 224 11.43 10.23 -15.44
CA SER A 224 11.60 9.03 -16.25
C SER A 224 10.37 8.13 -16.11
N TYR A 225 9.76 7.83 -17.25
CA TYR A 225 8.50 7.08 -17.32
C TYR A 225 8.68 5.89 -18.25
N GLU A 226 8.41 4.70 -17.75
CA GLU A 226 8.56 3.46 -18.50
C GLU A 226 7.27 2.66 -18.46
N PHE A 227 6.72 2.37 -19.63
CA PHE A 227 5.50 1.59 -19.80
C PHE A 227 5.76 0.44 -20.75
N SER A 228 5.57 -0.79 -20.30
CA SER A 228 5.79 -1.94 -21.17
C SER A 228 4.68 -2.98 -21.07
N THR A 229 4.38 -3.58 -22.21
CA THR A 229 3.51 -4.76 -22.29
C THR A 229 3.99 -5.69 -23.38
N HIS A 230 3.79 -6.98 -23.21
CA HIS A 230 4.06 -7.90 -24.31
C HIS A 230 2.84 -8.00 -25.26
N SER A 231 1.65 -8.14 -24.69
CA SER A 231 0.41 -8.27 -25.48
C SER A 231 -0.70 -7.43 -24.86
N GLY A 232 -0.82 -6.21 -25.32
CA GLY A 232 -1.80 -5.24 -24.84
C GLY A 232 -1.50 -3.83 -25.33
N ASN A 233 -2.37 -2.91 -25.02
CA ASN A 233 -2.22 -1.52 -25.39
C ASN A 233 -1.56 -0.71 -24.26
N VAL A 234 -0.77 0.28 -24.64
CA VAL A 234 -0.29 1.33 -23.74
C VAL A 234 -1.04 2.61 -24.09
N HIS A 235 -1.76 3.15 -23.12
CA HIS A 235 -2.51 4.39 -23.25
C HIS A 235 -1.99 5.41 -22.26
N LEU A 236 -1.44 6.50 -22.77
CA LEU A 236 -0.88 7.59 -21.97
C LEU A 236 -1.73 8.85 -22.20
N GLU A 237 -2.31 9.37 -21.15
CA GLU A 237 -3.02 10.65 -21.14
C GLU A 237 -2.20 11.65 -20.33
N ILE A 238 -1.57 12.60 -21.01
CA ILE A 238 -0.63 13.54 -20.40
C ILE A 238 -1.06 14.99 -20.71
N PRO A 239 -0.80 15.96 -19.80
CA PRO A 239 -1.17 17.35 -20.02
C PRO A 239 -0.60 17.92 -21.32
N GLU A 240 -1.35 18.78 -22.00
CA GLU A 240 -0.88 19.45 -23.23
C GLU A 240 0.39 20.30 -23.01
N SER A 241 0.56 20.81 -21.79
CA SER A 241 1.75 21.58 -21.39
C SER A 241 2.98 20.72 -21.08
N SER A 242 2.90 19.40 -21.23
CA SER A 242 4.03 18.51 -20.94
C SER A 242 5.21 18.77 -21.87
N ALA A 243 6.40 18.61 -21.32
CA ALA A 243 7.68 18.68 -22.04
C ALA A 243 8.40 17.34 -21.87
N ALA A 244 8.56 16.58 -22.94
CA ALA A 244 9.09 15.22 -22.87
C ALA A 244 9.70 14.77 -24.20
N ASP A 245 10.68 13.85 -24.10
CA ASP A 245 11.22 13.07 -25.19
C ASP A 245 10.63 11.67 -25.16
N LEU A 246 9.92 11.31 -26.21
CA LEU A 246 9.17 10.06 -26.31
C LEU A 246 9.90 9.04 -27.17
N PHE A 247 10.02 7.83 -26.64
CA PHE A 247 10.60 6.65 -27.28
C PHE A 247 9.53 5.55 -27.32
N LEU A 248 8.89 5.38 -28.47
CA LEU A 248 7.75 4.49 -28.64
C LEU A 248 8.09 3.34 -29.57
N GLU A 249 7.81 2.11 -29.16
CA GLU A 249 8.11 0.94 -29.96
C GLU A 249 6.98 -0.10 -29.92
N THR A 250 6.53 -0.52 -31.09
CA THR A 250 5.63 -1.69 -31.23
C THR A 250 6.10 -2.59 -32.34
N PHE A 251 6.09 -3.91 -32.11
CA PHE A 251 6.41 -4.86 -33.16
C PHE A 251 5.21 -5.08 -34.09
N SER A 252 4.04 -5.33 -33.52
CA SER A 252 2.80 -5.55 -34.29
C SER A 252 1.68 -4.70 -33.71
N GLY A 253 1.47 -3.52 -34.24
CA GLY A 253 0.45 -2.59 -33.77
C GLY A 253 0.53 -1.24 -34.44
N ARG A 254 -0.12 -0.26 -33.84
CA ARG A 254 -0.13 1.13 -34.31
C ARG A 254 0.32 2.06 -33.18
N ILE A 255 1.10 3.06 -33.55
CA ILE A 255 1.41 4.18 -32.69
C ILE A 255 0.58 5.37 -33.15
N SER A 256 -0.15 6.00 -32.23
CA SER A 256 -0.90 7.23 -32.48
C SER A 256 -0.64 8.25 -31.38
N SER A 257 -0.54 9.51 -31.75
CA SER A 257 -0.34 10.62 -30.83
C SER A 257 -1.25 11.78 -31.19
N ALA A 258 -1.89 12.36 -30.18
CA ALA A 258 -2.63 13.60 -30.34
C ALA A 258 -1.72 14.85 -30.33
N PHE A 259 -0.44 14.69 -29.97
CA PHE A 259 0.54 15.76 -30.04
C PHE A 259 1.11 15.91 -31.44
N PRO A 260 1.45 17.14 -31.88
CA PRO A 260 2.12 17.35 -33.15
C PRO A 260 3.49 16.66 -33.15
N ILE A 261 3.74 15.84 -34.15
CA ILE A 261 4.99 15.09 -34.29
C ILE A 261 5.88 15.85 -35.27
N THR A 262 7.01 16.32 -34.78
CA THR A 262 8.08 16.86 -35.63
C THR A 262 9.09 15.75 -35.91
N LEU A 263 9.01 15.14 -37.08
CA LEU A 263 9.96 14.11 -37.52
C LEU A 263 11.28 14.77 -37.91
N GLN A 264 12.39 14.24 -37.42
CA GLN A 264 13.71 14.65 -37.90
C GLN A 264 14.02 14.00 -39.26
N PRO A 265 14.76 14.68 -40.17
CA PRO A 265 15.18 14.10 -41.41
C PRO A 265 16.09 12.88 -41.14
N GLY A 266 15.62 11.69 -41.43
CA GLY A 266 16.31 10.41 -41.17
C GLY A 266 15.40 9.34 -40.56
N ASP A 267 14.34 9.71 -39.84
CA ASP A 267 13.47 8.79 -39.12
C ASP A 267 12.55 7.95 -40.02
N ILE A 268 12.35 8.39 -41.25
CA ILE A 268 11.46 7.72 -42.23
C ILE A 268 12.01 6.34 -42.68
N SER A 269 13.32 6.14 -42.59
CA SER A 269 13.96 4.90 -43.02
C SER A 269 13.80 3.73 -42.03
N ALA A 270 13.46 4.00 -40.77
CA ALA A 270 13.26 2.99 -39.72
C ALA A 270 11.88 2.36 -39.75
N MET A 271 10.90 2.97 -40.42
CA MET A 271 9.49 2.48 -40.49
C MET A 271 9.30 1.23 -41.36
N ALA A 272 10.31 0.76 -42.07
CA ALA A 272 10.12 -0.23 -43.15
C ALA A 272 10.53 -1.68 -42.81
N ARG A 273 11.11 -1.96 -41.66
CA ARG A 273 11.59 -3.31 -41.32
C ARG A 273 11.18 -3.73 -39.92
N HIS A 274 10.19 -4.65 -39.82
CA HIS A 274 9.84 -5.46 -38.64
C HIS A 274 9.79 -4.68 -37.31
N GLY A 275 8.71 -3.92 -37.13
CA GLY A 275 8.44 -3.12 -35.94
C GLY A 275 8.35 -1.62 -36.26
N LYS A 276 7.52 -0.93 -35.52
CA LYS A 276 7.35 0.53 -35.64
C LYS A 276 8.03 1.17 -34.45
N LYS A 277 9.05 1.94 -34.72
CA LYS A 277 9.74 2.78 -33.76
C LYS A 277 9.47 4.24 -34.09
N MET A 278 9.12 5.02 -33.06
CA MET A 278 8.84 6.44 -33.20
C MET A 278 9.50 7.19 -32.07
N GLU A 279 10.32 8.17 -32.41
CA GLU A 279 10.98 9.05 -31.45
C GLU A 279 10.60 10.49 -31.82
N PHE A 280 10.11 11.24 -30.85
CA PHE A 280 9.77 12.65 -31.05
C PHE A 280 9.74 13.39 -29.71
N THR A 281 9.87 14.71 -29.80
CA THR A 281 9.88 15.60 -28.65
C THR A 281 8.57 16.37 -28.56
N ILE A 282 7.99 16.46 -27.36
CA ILE A 282 6.85 17.30 -27.03
C ILE A 282 7.35 18.53 -26.26
N GLY A 283 6.86 19.71 -26.63
CA GLY A 283 7.24 20.96 -25.99
C GLY A 283 8.73 21.25 -26.17
N LYS A 284 9.42 21.43 -25.05
CA LYS A 284 10.88 21.72 -25.04
C LYS A 284 11.74 20.46 -24.79
N GLY A 285 11.11 19.27 -24.70
CA GLY A 285 11.77 18.07 -24.24
C GLY A 285 12.06 18.09 -22.75
N GLY A 286 12.75 17.08 -22.26
CA GLY A 286 13.22 16.99 -20.87
C GLY A 286 12.88 15.66 -20.22
N ALA A 287 11.62 15.40 -19.87
CA ALA A 287 11.23 14.11 -19.34
C ALA A 287 11.45 12.98 -20.37
N ARG A 288 11.88 11.84 -19.91
CA ARG A 288 12.02 10.66 -20.76
C ARG A 288 10.80 9.75 -20.62
N ILE A 289 10.06 9.53 -21.71
CA ILE A 289 8.92 8.61 -21.74
C ILE A 289 9.25 7.49 -22.71
N THR A 290 9.32 6.27 -22.19
CA THR A 290 9.51 5.06 -22.99
C THR A 290 8.25 4.22 -22.91
N ALA A 291 7.65 3.90 -24.08
CA ALA A 291 6.50 3.00 -24.14
C ALA A 291 6.76 1.90 -25.19
N SER A 292 6.63 0.65 -24.78
CA SER A 292 6.90 -0.50 -25.62
C SER A 292 5.79 -1.56 -25.56
N THR A 293 5.47 -2.14 -26.70
CA THR A 293 4.61 -3.32 -26.76
C THR A 293 5.07 -4.25 -27.89
N PHE A 294 4.97 -5.55 -27.69
CA PHE A 294 5.22 -6.48 -28.77
C PHE A 294 4.01 -6.60 -29.70
N SER A 295 2.81 -6.79 -29.12
CA SER A 295 1.57 -6.88 -29.89
C SER A 295 0.48 -6.03 -29.25
N GLY A 296 0.30 -4.82 -29.78
CA GLY A 296 -0.68 -3.85 -29.30
C GLY A 296 -0.40 -2.45 -29.79
N ASN A 297 -1.31 -1.56 -29.46
CA ASN A 297 -1.23 -0.16 -29.85
C ASN A 297 -0.64 0.68 -28.72
N ILE A 298 0.09 1.73 -29.10
CA ILE A 298 0.51 2.80 -28.21
C ILE A 298 -0.26 4.05 -28.58
N ILE A 299 -1.00 4.58 -27.63
CA ILE A 299 -1.88 5.73 -27.81
C ILE A 299 -1.46 6.80 -26.82
N ILE A 300 -1.20 8.00 -27.31
CA ILE A 300 -0.86 9.14 -26.48
C ILE A 300 -1.88 10.25 -26.73
N ASP A 301 -2.68 10.51 -25.72
CA ASP A 301 -3.73 11.52 -25.75
C ASP A 301 -3.37 12.74 -24.90
N ARG A 302 -4.02 13.86 -25.20
CA ARG A 302 -3.91 15.07 -24.40
C ARG A 302 -4.91 14.99 -23.27
N GLY A 303 -4.41 14.94 -22.03
CA GLY A 303 -5.22 15.08 -20.85
C GLY A 303 -5.62 16.53 -20.64
N GLY A 304 -6.89 16.81 -20.72
CA GLY A 304 -7.45 18.02 -20.14
C GLY A 304 -7.54 17.84 -18.64
N HIS A 305 -7.01 18.77 -17.87
CA HIS A 305 -7.22 18.85 -16.44
C HIS A 305 -8.73 19.07 -16.19
N THR A 306 -9.46 17.99 -15.99
CA THR A 306 -10.82 18.09 -15.47
C THR A 306 -10.68 18.34 -13.98
N ASP A 307 -10.51 19.63 -13.61
CA ASP A 307 -10.97 20.11 -12.31
C ASP A 307 -12.48 19.81 -12.27
N ARG A 308 -12.84 18.64 -11.70
CA ARG A 308 -14.18 18.47 -11.17
C ARG A 308 -14.25 19.38 -9.96
N GLU A 309 -14.67 20.63 -10.21
CA GLU A 309 -15.22 21.47 -9.16
C GLU A 309 -16.34 20.67 -8.49
N GLU A 310 -16.11 20.25 -7.26
CA GLU A 310 -17.18 19.85 -6.36
C GLU A 310 -18.07 21.07 -6.11
N ASN A 311 -19.25 21.02 -6.70
CA ASN A 311 -20.37 21.87 -6.34
C ASN A 311 -21.29 21.13 -5.38
#